data_26ea048055296fc4221c70627b483949
#
_entry.id   26ea048055296fc4221c70627b483949
#
_cell.length_a   1.000
_cell.length_b   1.000
_cell.length_c   1.000
_cell.angle_alpha   90.00
_cell.angle_beta   90.00
_cell.angle_gamma   90.00
#
_symmetry.space_group_name_H-M   'P 1'
#
loop_
_entity.id
_entity.type
_entity.pdbx_description
1 polymer ?
#
loop_
_entity_poly.entity_id
_entity_poly.type
_entity_poly.pdbx_seq_one_letter_code
_entity_poly.pdbx_strand_id
1 'polypeptide(L)'
;MEIIGGREVSPHSRPFMASLQYGGDHICGGVLIHPQWVLTAAHCHLRFAKSQSSKVVLGAHSLSKNEASKQRFEIKKFIRFPGFALAPKSNDIMLVKLHTAAILNKHVQLLHPRAKNDIKAGTKCQVVGWGATDPEGLSLSDTLREVTVTVISRKTCNSRDYYNHNPVVTRTMLCAGDARGQKDSCQGDSGGPLVCKGAFHALVSGGPKCGDAKKPGIYILLTRKFQAWIKRNLAPSHAD
;
A
#
# COMPACT_ATOMS: atom_id res chain seq x y z
N MET A 1 12.50 12.32 -10.60
CA MET A 1 12.75 11.81 -9.22
C MET A 1 11.38 11.63 -8.59
N GLU A 2 10.98 10.41 -8.21
CA GLU A 2 9.56 10.10 -8.19
C GLU A 2 9.32 8.78 -7.47
N ILE A 3 8.23 8.57 -6.70
CA ILE A 3 8.36 7.86 -5.44
C ILE A 3 9.72 8.28 -4.92
N ILE A 4 9.94 8.92 -3.91
CA ILE A 4 11.20 9.62 -3.64
C ILE A 4 12.40 8.74 -4.03
N GLY A 5 13.19 9.17 -5.05
CA GLY A 5 14.36 8.43 -5.55
C GLY A 5 14.07 7.13 -6.31
N GLY A 6 12.84 6.93 -6.74
CA GLY A 6 12.43 5.75 -7.51
C GLY A 6 12.60 5.89 -9.02
N ARG A 7 12.12 4.88 -9.74
CA ARG A 7 12.11 4.82 -11.19
C ARG A 7 10.75 4.31 -11.69
N GLU A 8 10.39 4.70 -12.90
CA GLU A 8 9.24 4.12 -13.60
C GLU A 8 9.47 2.62 -13.83
N VAL A 9 8.44 1.82 -13.59
CA VAL A 9 8.48 0.38 -13.92
C VAL A 9 8.14 0.17 -15.38
N SER A 10 8.56 -0.96 -15.96
CA SER A 10 8.07 -1.36 -17.27
C SER A 10 6.54 -1.45 -17.23
N PRO A 11 5.83 -0.90 -18.24
CA PRO A 11 4.37 -0.92 -18.27
C PRO A 11 3.81 -2.33 -18.03
N HIS A 12 2.83 -2.42 -17.13
CA HIS A 12 2.12 -3.65 -16.76
C HIS A 12 2.99 -4.76 -16.14
N SER A 13 4.20 -4.44 -15.67
CA SER A 13 5.10 -5.40 -15.00
C SER A 13 4.75 -5.64 -13.53
N ARG A 14 3.78 -4.93 -12.98
CA ARG A 14 3.23 -5.09 -11.63
C ARG A 14 1.71 -5.24 -11.72
N PRO A 15 1.20 -6.34 -12.33
CA PRO A 15 -0.23 -6.46 -12.72
C PRO A 15 -1.18 -6.63 -11.55
N PHE A 16 -0.69 -6.72 -10.34
CA PHE A 16 -1.45 -6.79 -9.10
C PHE A 16 -1.80 -5.40 -8.51
N MET A 17 -1.26 -4.32 -9.08
CA MET A 17 -1.47 -2.99 -8.52
C MET A 17 -2.89 -2.48 -8.78
N ALA A 18 -3.48 -1.93 -7.73
CA ALA A 18 -4.78 -1.27 -7.76
C ALA A 18 -4.61 0.22 -7.45
N SER A 19 -5.29 1.07 -8.21
CA SER A 19 -5.47 2.49 -7.90
C SER A 19 -6.85 2.69 -7.29
N LEU A 20 -6.90 3.11 -6.04
CA LEU A 20 -8.13 3.52 -5.38
C LEU A 20 -8.35 5.00 -5.66
N GLN A 21 -9.48 5.32 -6.28
CA GLN A 21 -9.77 6.66 -6.81
C GLN A 21 -11.05 7.24 -6.21
N TYR A 22 -11.08 8.55 -6.06
CA TYR A 22 -12.25 9.33 -5.66
C TYR A 22 -12.40 10.52 -6.59
N GLY A 23 -13.59 10.69 -7.19
CA GLY A 23 -13.81 11.76 -8.15
C GLY A 23 -12.94 11.70 -9.41
N GLY A 24 -12.31 10.56 -9.68
CA GLY A 24 -11.35 10.39 -10.77
C GLY A 24 -9.89 10.52 -10.35
N ASP A 25 -9.61 11.05 -9.15
CA ASP A 25 -8.26 11.26 -8.66
C ASP A 25 -7.74 10.04 -7.89
N HIS A 26 -6.48 9.71 -8.09
CA HIS A 26 -5.79 8.67 -7.32
C HIS A 26 -5.60 9.12 -5.86
N ILE A 27 -6.05 8.29 -4.91
CA ILE A 27 -5.97 8.56 -3.48
C ILE A 27 -4.98 7.64 -2.79
N CYS A 28 -5.06 6.35 -3.09
CA CYS A 28 -4.25 5.30 -2.46
C CYS A 28 -3.95 4.18 -3.45
N GLY A 29 -2.85 3.48 -3.19
CA GLY A 29 -2.57 2.19 -3.80
C GLY A 29 -3.31 1.05 -3.11
N GLY A 30 -3.25 -0.10 -3.72
CA GLY A 30 -3.75 -1.36 -3.18
C GLY A 30 -3.22 -2.54 -3.97
N VAL A 31 -3.52 -3.73 -3.48
CA VAL A 31 -3.07 -4.99 -4.08
C VAL A 31 -4.25 -5.90 -4.31
N LEU A 32 -4.41 -6.36 -5.55
CA LEU A 32 -5.42 -7.37 -5.88
C LEU A 32 -4.98 -8.73 -5.32
N ILE A 33 -5.68 -9.22 -4.29
CA ILE A 33 -5.36 -10.49 -3.60
C ILE A 33 -6.34 -11.61 -3.93
N HIS A 34 -7.46 -11.29 -4.54
CA HIS A 34 -8.51 -12.19 -4.99
C HIS A 34 -9.27 -11.49 -6.14
N PRO A 35 -9.90 -12.19 -7.11
CA PRO A 35 -10.58 -11.52 -8.22
C PRO A 35 -11.57 -10.40 -7.82
N GLN A 36 -12.15 -10.48 -6.62
CA GLN A 36 -13.12 -9.48 -6.14
C GLN A 36 -12.64 -8.71 -4.90
N TRP A 37 -11.36 -8.83 -4.49
CA TRP A 37 -10.88 -8.20 -3.28
C TRP A 37 -9.51 -7.52 -3.44
N VAL A 38 -9.46 -6.27 -3.01
CA VAL A 38 -8.22 -5.47 -2.92
C VAL A 38 -7.85 -5.28 -1.46
N LEU A 39 -6.59 -5.49 -1.13
CA LEU A 39 -6.01 -5.18 0.18
C LEU A 39 -5.35 -3.80 0.12
N THR A 40 -5.61 -2.95 1.11
CA THR A 40 -5.10 -1.58 1.20
C THR A 40 -4.99 -1.12 2.64
N ALA A 41 -4.60 0.14 2.88
CA ALA A 41 -4.53 0.75 4.20
C ALA A 41 -5.91 1.26 4.67
N ALA A 42 -6.25 1.05 5.93
CA ALA A 42 -7.56 1.44 6.47
C ALA A 42 -7.77 2.96 6.54
N HIS A 43 -6.69 3.74 6.73
CA HIS A 43 -6.79 5.21 6.74
C HIS A 43 -7.22 5.79 5.40
N CYS A 44 -7.03 5.06 4.30
CA CYS A 44 -7.51 5.47 2.98
C CYS A 44 -9.04 5.66 2.95
N HIS A 45 -9.78 4.86 3.73
CA HIS A 45 -11.25 4.95 3.81
C HIS A 45 -11.75 6.35 4.19
N LEU A 46 -11.00 7.08 4.99
CA LEU A 46 -11.39 8.42 5.44
C LEU A 46 -11.49 9.45 4.31
N ARG A 47 -10.82 9.18 3.20
CA ARG A 47 -10.87 10.01 1.98
C ARG A 47 -12.02 9.64 1.04
N PHE A 48 -12.70 8.52 1.31
CA PHE A 48 -13.83 8.03 0.52
C PHE A 48 -15.19 8.35 1.16
N ALA A 49 -15.25 9.26 2.12
CA ALA A 49 -16.47 9.61 2.84
C ALA A 49 -17.56 10.10 1.88
N LYS A 50 -18.62 9.31 1.75
CA LYS A 50 -19.95 9.67 1.24
C LYS A 50 -20.22 9.64 -0.26
N SER A 51 -19.50 8.96 -1.16
CA SER A 51 -19.96 9.02 -2.53
C SER A 51 -19.79 7.76 -3.36
N GLN A 52 -20.77 7.60 -4.25
CA GLN A 52 -20.76 6.74 -5.43
C GLN A 52 -19.57 7.02 -6.39
N SER A 53 -18.72 8.00 -6.07
CA SER A 53 -17.56 8.40 -6.87
C SER A 53 -16.28 7.64 -6.55
N SER A 54 -16.33 6.68 -5.62
CA SER A 54 -15.17 5.85 -5.26
C SER A 54 -15.05 4.66 -6.19
N LYS A 55 -13.89 4.50 -6.82
CA LYS A 55 -13.61 3.40 -7.77
C LYS A 55 -12.27 2.75 -7.51
N VAL A 56 -12.13 1.53 -7.99
CA VAL A 56 -10.86 0.83 -8.11
C VAL A 56 -10.53 0.66 -9.58
N VAL A 57 -9.31 1.00 -9.97
CA VAL A 57 -8.78 0.79 -11.31
C VAL A 57 -7.66 -0.23 -11.25
N LEU A 58 -7.79 -1.31 -12.03
CA LEU A 58 -6.79 -2.35 -12.23
C LEU A 58 -6.24 -2.27 -13.66
N GLY A 59 -5.06 -2.86 -13.88
CA GLY A 59 -4.44 -2.93 -15.21
C GLY A 59 -3.90 -1.60 -15.72
N ALA A 60 -3.71 -0.60 -14.86
CA ALA A 60 -3.18 0.70 -15.22
C ALA A 60 -1.64 0.74 -15.14
N HIS A 61 -1.02 1.46 -16.07
CA HIS A 61 0.33 1.97 -15.96
C HIS A 61 0.32 3.49 -15.82
N SER A 62 -0.27 4.19 -16.79
CA SER A 62 -0.55 5.63 -16.70
C SER A 62 -1.97 5.85 -16.16
N LEU A 63 -2.13 6.70 -15.16
CA LEU A 63 -3.46 7.01 -14.60
C LEU A 63 -4.29 7.84 -15.59
N SER A 64 -3.68 8.79 -16.29
CA SER A 64 -4.37 9.73 -17.19
C SER A 64 -4.69 9.14 -18.57
N LYS A 65 -3.82 8.27 -19.10
CA LYS A 65 -4.00 7.71 -20.44
C LYS A 65 -5.17 6.73 -20.52
N ASN A 66 -5.85 6.71 -21.63
CA ASN A 66 -6.83 5.67 -21.94
C ASN A 66 -6.10 4.39 -22.38
N GLU A 67 -5.95 3.44 -21.45
CA GLU A 67 -5.30 2.16 -21.69
C GLU A 67 -6.37 1.06 -21.78
N ALA A 68 -6.33 0.26 -22.85
CA ALA A 68 -7.28 -0.85 -23.09
C ALA A 68 -7.19 -1.94 -22.01
N SER A 69 -6.07 -2.01 -21.29
CA SER A 69 -5.84 -2.93 -20.17
C SER A 69 -6.60 -2.58 -18.89
N LYS A 70 -7.06 -1.34 -18.76
CA LYS A 70 -7.75 -0.87 -17.55
C LYS A 70 -9.09 -1.55 -17.35
N GLN A 71 -9.32 -2.02 -16.13
CA GLN A 71 -10.61 -2.47 -15.63
C GLN A 71 -11.02 -1.57 -14.47
N ARG A 72 -12.23 -1.00 -14.52
CA ARG A 72 -12.77 -0.06 -13.53
C ARG A 72 -13.92 -0.71 -12.78
N PHE A 73 -13.89 -0.60 -11.46
CA PHE A 73 -14.88 -1.23 -10.58
C PHE A 73 -15.47 -0.21 -9.61
N GLU A 74 -16.76 -0.33 -9.39
CA GLU A 74 -17.42 0.26 -8.24
C GLU A 74 -17.07 -0.57 -6.99
N ILE A 75 -17.08 0.08 -5.83
CA ILE A 75 -16.79 -0.55 -4.56
C ILE A 75 -18.10 -1.01 -3.92
N LYS A 76 -18.20 -2.31 -3.64
CA LYS A 76 -19.36 -2.89 -2.95
C LYS A 76 -19.34 -2.61 -1.47
N LYS A 77 -18.15 -2.76 -0.82
CA LYS A 77 -17.96 -2.43 0.60
C LYS A 77 -16.50 -2.30 0.99
N PHE A 78 -16.28 -1.59 2.08
CA PHE A 78 -15.02 -1.49 2.81
C PHE A 78 -15.10 -2.29 4.09
N ILE A 79 -14.07 -3.10 4.39
CA ILE A 79 -13.96 -3.84 5.65
C ILE A 79 -12.62 -3.48 6.29
N ARG A 80 -12.65 -2.58 7.28
CA ARG A 80 -11.47 -2.25 8.09
C ARG A 80 -11.19 -3.35 9.07
N PHE A 81 -9.92 -3.58 9.38
CA PHE A 81 -9.56 -4.51 10.44
C PHE A 81 -10.14 -4.02 11.79
N PRO A 82 -10.72 -4.91 12.61
CA PRO A 82 -11.23 -4.54 13.93
C PRO A 82 -10.13 -3.90 14.79
N GLY A 83 -10.45 -2.79 15.44
CA GLY A 83 -9.47 -2.05 16.24
C GLY A 83 -8.54 -1.15 15.43
N PHE A 84 -8.87 -0.84 14.17
CA PHE A 84 -8.20 0.25 13.47
C PHE A 84 -8.35 1.56 14.25
N ALA A 85 -7.25 2.25 14.46
CA ALA A 85 -7.23 3.58 15.09
C ALA A 85 -6.26 4.50 14.33
N LEU A 86 -6.55 5.81 14.37
CA LEU A 86 -5.72 6.84 13.73
C LEU A 86 -4.68 7.44 14.68
N ALA A 87 -5.00 7.53 15.96
CA ALA A 87 -4.15 8.18 16.96
C ALA A 87 -4.15 7.36 18.27
N PRO A 88 -3.10 6.61 18.56
CA PRO A 88 -2.00 6.28 17.66
C PRO A 88 -2.44 5.37 16.50
N LYS A 89 -1.86 5.57 15.32
CA LYS A 89 -2.20 4.75 14.15
C LYS A 89 -1.86 3.28 14.41
N SER A 90 -2.87 2.43 14.30
CA SER A 90 -2.72 1.00 14.54
C SER A 90 -3.70 0.19 13.70
N ASN A 91 -3.33 -1.08 13.42
CA ASN A 91 -4.13 -1.99 12.60
C ASN A 91 -4.62 -1.37 11.28
N ASP A 92 -3.74 -0.63 10.62
CA ASP A 92 -4.03 0.16 9.43
C ASP A 92 -4.12 -0.72 8.17
N ILE A 93 -5.09 -1.61 8.16
CA ILE A 93 -5.35 -2.56 7.07
C ILE A 93 -6.84 -2.68 6.79
N MET A 94 -7.20 -2.77 5.51
CA MET A 94 -8.57 -2.80 5.03
C MET A 94 -8.69 -3.68 3.79
N LEU A 95 -9.83 -4.38 3.70
CA LEU A 95 -10.28 -5.06 2.49
C LEU A 95 -11.32 -4.20 1.77
N VAL A 96 -11.19 -4.13 0.45
CA VAL A 96 -12.16 -3.49 -0.44
C VAL A 96 -12.77 -4.56 -1.32
N LYS A 97 -14.08 -4.78 -1.20
CA LYS A 97 -14.84 -5.71 -2.07
C LYS A 97 -15.27 -4.96 -3.32
N LEU A 98 -14.87 -5.47 -4.47
CA LEU A 98 -15.34 -4.97 -5.76
C LEU A 98 -16.78 -5.38 -6.02
N HIS A 99 -17.55 -4.58 -6.75
CA HIS A 99 -18.92 -4.91 -7.10
C HIS A 99 -19.00 -6.18 -7.97
N THR A 100 -18.08 -6.31 -8.92
CA THR A 100 -17.90 -7.48 -9.78
C THR A 100 -16.48 -8.02 -9.68
N ALA A 101 -16.26 -9.26 -10.07
CA ALA A 101 -14.92 -9.84 -10.11
C ALA A 101 -14.10 -9.28 -11.29
N ALA A 102 -12.81 -9.06 -11.06
CA ALA A 102 -11.86 -8.71 -12.09
C ALA A 102 -11.62 -9.89 -13.04
N ILE A 103 -11.38 -9.59 -14.31
CA ILE A 103 -10.94 -10.58 -15.30
C ILE A 103 -9.43 -10.68 -15.21
N LEU A 104 -8.94 -11.85 -14.81
CA LEU A 104 -7.49 -12.09 -14.71
C LEU A 104 -6.91 -12.34 -16.11
N ASN A 105 -5.85 -11.62 -16.43
CA ASN A 105 -5.11 -11.71 -17.68
C ASN A 105 -3.66 -11.25 -17.46
N LYS A 106 -2.89 -11.05 -18.53
CA LYS A 106 -1.48 -10.60 -18.41
C LYS A 106 -1.31 -9.21 -17.74
N HIS A 107 -2.35 -8.37 -17.72
CA HIS A 107 -2.30 -7.03 -17.15
C HIS A 107 -2.95 -6.92 -15.77
N VAL A 108 -3.73 -7.93 -15.37
CA VAL A 108 -4.45 -7.98 -14.09
C VAL A 108 -4.27 -9.36 -13.47
N GLN A 109 -3.46 -9.44 -12.42
CA GLN A 109 -3.10 -10.69 -11.74
C GLN A 109 -3.16 -10.52 -10.23
N LEU A 110 -3.23 -11.62 -9.52
CA LEU A 110 -3.22 -11.65 -8.06
C LEU A 110 -1.79 -11.60 -7.52
N LEU A 111 -1.63 -10.97 -6.37
CA LEU A 111 -0.44 -11.11 -5.53
C LEU A 111 -0.87 -11.52 -4.12
N HIS A 112 -0.56 -12.76 -3.74
CA HIS A 112 -0.94 -13.27 -2.44
C HIS A 112 -0.04 -12.74 -1.33
N PRO A 113 -0.63 -12.17 -0.26
CA PRO A 113 0.15 -11.74 0.89
C PRO A 113 0.76 -12.95 1.60
N ARG A 114 2.02 -12.81 2.03
CA ARG A 114 2.74 -13.85 2.77
C ARG A 114 2.96 -13.42 4.21
N ALA A 115 2.42 -14.20 5.14
CA ALA A 115 2.59 -13.92 6.56
C ALA A 115 4.07 -13.95 6.95
N LYS A 116 4.47 -12.95 7.70
CA LYS A 116 5.77 -12.88 8.39
C LYS A 116 5.55 -12.31 9.78
N ASN A 117 6.31 -12.82 10.74
CA ASN A 117 6.31 -12.27 12.09
C ASN A 117 7.33 -11.15 12.23
N ASP A 118 8.35 -11.14 11.36
CA ASP A 118 9.35 -10.09 11.28
C ASP A 118 10.15 -10.18 9.97
N ILE A 119 10.80 -9.07 9.59
CA ILE A 119 11.74 -8.98 8.50
C ILE A 119 13.03 -8.39 9.04
N LYS A 120 14.16 -9.09 8.80
CA LYS A 120 15.46 -8.71 9.33
C LYS A 120 15.86 -7.31 8.86
N ALA A 121 16.34 -6.49 9.77
CA ALA A 121 16.97 -5.19 9.45
C ALA A 121 18.09 -5.38 8.41
N GLY A 122 18.20 -4.44 7.48
CA GLY A 122 19.11 -4.53 6.34
C GLY A 122 18.52 -5.23 5.11
N THR A 123 17.35 -5.86 5.22
CA THR A 123 16.68 -6.44 4.06
C THR A 123 16.24 -5.35 3.09
N LYS A 124 16.56 -5.52 1.81
CA LYS A 124 16.10 -4.64 0.74
C LYS A 124 14.73 -5.09 0.26
N CYS A 125 13.82 -4.14 0.15
CA CYS A 125 12.44 -4.33 -0.30
C CYS A 125 12.09 -3.30 -1.37
N GLN A 126 11.10 -3.59 -2.21
CA GLN A 126 10.56 -2.66 -3.19
C GLN A 126 9.19 -2.16 -2.75
N VAL A 127 9.01 -0.84 -2.87
CA VAL A 127 7.70 -0.18 -2.80
C VAL A 127 7.27 0.17 -4.21
N VAL A 128 6.01 -0.05 -4.52
CA VAL A 128 5.42 0.22 -5.84
C VAL A 128 4.20 1.12 -5.67
N GLY A 129 4.06 2.17 -6.49
CA GLY A 129 2.91 3.07 -6.41
C GLY A 129 2.93 4.22 -7.40
N TRP A 130 1.86 5.03 -7.35
CA TRP A 130 1.68 6.28 -8.07
C TRP A 130 1.80 7.51 -7.15
N GLY A 131 2.40 7.33 -5.99
CA GLY A 131 2.51 8.38 -5.00
C GLY A 131 3.37 9.56 -5.43
N ALA A 132 3.41 10.57 -4.56
CA ALA A 132 4.11 11.80 -4.80
C ALA A 132 5.60 11.58 -5.01
N THR A 133 6.15 12.38 -5.88
CA THR A 133 7.50 12.31 -6.41
C THR A 133 8.41 13.37 -5.81
N ASP A 134 7.82 14.27 -5.03
CA ASP A 134 8.51 15.33 -4.30
C ASP A 134 8.27 15.16 -2.78
N PRO A 135 9.23 15.62 -1.94
CA PRO A 135 9.12 15.50 -0.47
C PRO A 135 7.93 16.25 0.14
N GLU A 136 7.43 17.29 -0.52
CA GLU A 136 6.26 18.06 -0.10
C GLU A 136 4.94 17.32 -0.36
N GLY A 137 4.96 16.28 -1.21
CA GLY A 137 3.80 15.47 -1.53
C GLY A 137 2.78 16.15 -2.45
N LEU A 138 3.22 17.13 -3.24
CA LEU A 138 2.35 17.99 -4.04
C LEU A 138 2.02 17.40 -5.42
N SER A 139 2.87 16.53 -5.97
CA SER A 139 2.73 16.00 -7.33
C SER A 139 2.73 14.49 -7.33
N LEU A 140 1.57 13.87 -7.61
CA LEU A 140 1.46 12.43 -7.82
C LEU A 140 2.06 12.04 -9.17
N SER A 141 2.60 10.81 -9.25
CA SER A 141 3.07 10.25 -10.51
C SER A 141 1.90 9.79 -11.38
N ASP A 142 1.93 10.15 -12.65
CA ASP A 142 0.99 9.60 -13.64
C ASP A 142 1.29 8.13 -13.94
N THR A 143 2.57 7.77 -14.00
CA THR A 143 3.02 6.40 -14.31
C THR A 143 3.42 5.63 -13.06
N LEU A 144 3.24 4.31 -13.09
CA LEU A 144 3.58 3.43 -11.97
C LEU A 144 5.10 3.39 -11.77
N ARG A 145 5.53 3.52 -10.52
CA ARG A 145 6.94 3.61 -10.15
C ARG A 145 7.30 2.64 -9.04
N GLU A 146 8.60 2.40 -8.86
CA GLU A 146 9.13 1.59 -7.76
C GLU A 146 10.36 2.24 -7.14
N VAL A 147 10.59 1.96 -5.87
CA VAL A 147 11.84 2.31 -5.17
C VAL A 147 12.28 1.17 -4.27
N THR A 148 13.59 1.01 -4.13
CA THR A 148 14.18 0.08 -3.16
C THR A 148 14.45 0.81 -1.85
N VAL A 149 13.85 0.30 -0.77
CA VAL A 149 14.07 0.76 0.61
C VAL A 149 14.71 -0.35 1.44
N THR A 150 15.35 0.01 2.53
CA THR A 150 16.02 -0.94 3.42
C THR A 150 15.28 -0.99 4.76
N VAL A 151 14.96 -2.18 5.24
CA VAL A 151 14.32 -2.38 6.55
C VAL A 151 15.26 -1.91 7.66
N ILE A 152 14.74 -1.09 8.56
CA ILE A 152 15.42 -0.53 9.73
C ILE A 152 14.85 -1.22 10.97
N SER A 153 15.70 -1.55 11.95
CA SER A 153 15.22 -2.20 13.18
C SER A 153 14.22 -1.32 13.93
N ARG A 154 13.21 -1.93 14.57
CA ARG A 154 12.25 -1.18 15.41
C ARG A 154 12.95 -0.44 16.55
N LYS A 155 14.03 -1.04 17.11
CA LYS A 155 14.86 -0.40 18.14
C LYS A 155 15.43 0.93 17.62
N THR A 156 16.00 0.94 16.44
CA THR A 156 16.52 2.16 15.79
C THR A 156 15.40 3.15 15.50
N CYS A 157 14.30 2.69 14.86
CA CYS A 157 13.19 3.57 14.51
C CYS A 157 12.51 4.20 15.72
N ASN A 158 12.41 3.49 16.85
CA ASN A 158 11.85 4.03 18.09
C ASN A 158 12.85 4.86 18.89
N SER A 159 14.14 4.88 18.54
CA SER A 159 15.15 5.63 19.26
C SER A 159 14.96 7.14 19.19
N ARG A 160 15.66 7.86 20.09
CA ARG A 160 15.58 9.32 20.23
C ARG A 160 15.87 10.06 18.91
N ASP A 161 16.84 9.58 18.14
CA ASP A 161 17.27 10.22 16.90
C ASP A 161 16.32 10.00 15.73
N TYR A 162 15.36 9.08 15.87
CA TYR A 162 14.36 8.76 14.87
C TYR A 162 12.96 9.22 15.32
N TYR A 163 12.07 8.27 15.64
CA TYR A 163 10.72 8.61 16.06
C TYR A 163 10.57 8.97 17.53
N ASN A 164 11.54 8.61 18.37
CA ASN A 164 11.48 8.81 19.82
C ASN A 164 10.15 8.32 20.39
N HIS A 165 9.73 7.11 19.99
CA HIS A 165 8.44 6.50 20.34
C HIS A 165 7.19 7.33 19.98
N ASN A 166 7.29 8.27 19.05
CA ASN A 166 6.14 9.06 18.58
C ASN A 166 6.13 9.18 17.03
N PRO A 167 5.39 8.31 16.31
CA PRO A 167 4.63 7.17 16.83
C PRO A 167 5.52 6.00 17.25
N VAL A 168 5.00 5.12 18.10
CA VAL A 168 5.66 3.84 18.42
C VAL A 168 5.55 2.90 17.22
N VAL A 169 6.68 2.41 16.73
CA VAL A 169 6.73 1.33 15.74
C VAL A 169 6.59 0.00 16.47
N THR A 170 5.44 -0.63 16.35
CA THR A 170 5.07 -1.86 17.08
C THR A 170 5.52 -3.13 16.33
N ARG A 171 5.28 -4.30 16.95
CA ARG A 171 5.59 -5.60 16.32
C ARG A 171 4.78 -5.89 15.05
N THR A 172 3.64 -5.24 14.84
CA THR A 172 2.83 -5.37 13.63
C THR A 172 3.22 -4.33 12.56
N MET A 173 4.28 -3.60 12.77
CA MET A 173 4.79 -2.58 11.87
C MET A 173 6.24 -2.85 11.50
N LEU A 174 6.62 -2.36 10.33
CA LEU A 174 7.99 -2.26 9.86
C LEU A 174 8.33 -0.79 9.61
N CYS A 175 9.61 -0.51 9.68
CA CYS A 175 10.19 0.77 9.35
C CYS A 175 11.22 0.53 8.24
N ALA A 176 11.14 1.26 7.16
CA ALA A 176 12.05 1.13 6.04
C ALA A 176 12.28 2.47 5.34
N GLY A 177 13.47 2.65 4.82
CA GLY A 177 13.87 3.88 4.14
C GLY A 177 15.27 3.78 3.57
N ASP A 178 15.90 4.94 3.41
CA ASP A 178 17.27 5.08 2.91
C ASP A 178 18.10 5.88 3.90
N ALA A 179 19.36 5.49 4.07
CA ALA A 179 20.26 6.14 5.03
C ALA A 179 20.46 7.64 4.81
N ARG A 180 20.25 8.12 3.58
CA ARG A 180 20.35 9.54 3.20
C ARG A 180 18.99 10.21 2.98
N GLY A 181 17.88 9.50 3.23
CA GLY A 181 16.54 10.02 2.97
C GLY A 181 16.21 10.24 1.49
N GLN A 182 16.97 9.67 0.57
CA GLN A 182 16.79 9.88 -0.86
C GLN A 182 15.84 8.88 -1.52
N LYS A 183 15.35 7.89 -0.75
CA LYS A 183 14.47 6.82 -1.23
C LYS A 183 13.40 6.55 -0.19
N ASP A 184 12.13 6.77 -0.58
CA ASP A 184 11.00 6.60 0.34
C ASP A 184 9.68 6.44 -0.43
N SER A 185 8.65 5.92 0.26
CA SER A 185 7.25 6.06 -0.13
C SER A 185 6.72 7.44 0.28
N CYS A 186 5.71 7.94 -0.43
CA CYS A 186 5.15 9.25 -0.15
C CYS A 186 3.62 9.27 -0.29
N GLN A 187 3.01 10.45 -0.27
CA GLN A 187 1.56 10.64 -0.40
C GLN A 187 1.03 9.94 -1.67
N GLY A 188 -0.03 9.17 -1.53
CA GLY A 188 -0.62 8.38 -2.61
C GLY A 188 -0.09 6.94 -2.72
N ASP A 189 1.05 6.60 -2.10
CA ASP A 189 1.55 5.22 -2.04
C ASP A 189 0.87 4.39 -0.94
N SER A 190 0.16 5.02 -0.02
CA SER A 190 -0.59 4.36 1.07
C SER A 190 -1.41 3.19 0.56
N GLY A 191 -1.30 2.04 1.23
CA GLY A 191 -2.00 0.81 0.86
C GLY A 191 -1.31 0.01 -0.25
N GLY A 192 -0.28 0.53 -0.89
CA GLY A 192 0.56 -0.20 -1.84
C GLY A 192 1.45 -1.23 -1.15
N PRO A 193 2.02 -2.18 -1.92
CA PRO A 193 2.79 -3.29 -1.36
C PRO A 193 4.23 -2.90 -1.05
N LEU A 194 4.75 -3.51 0.03
CA LEU A 194 6.17 -3.68 0.28
C LEU A 194 6.54 -5.14 -0.06
N VAL A 195 7.36 -5.31 -1.08
CA VAL A 195 7.79 -6.62 -1.59
C VAL A 195 9.26 -6.83 -1.23
N CYS A 196 9.53 -7.87 -0.43
CA CYS A 196 10.88 -8.21 0.02
C CYS A 196 11.26 -9.58 -0.52
N LYS A 197 12.39 -9.66 -1.26
CA LYS A 197 12.84 -10.91 -1.90
C LYS A 197 11.72 -11.60 -2.72
N GLY A 198 10.96 -10.82 -3.49
CA GLY A 198 9.87 -11.30 -4.33
C GLY A 198 8.58 -11.68 -3.61
N ALA A 199 8.46 -11.47 -2.30
CA ALA A 199 7.28 -11.80 -1.53
C ALA A 199 6.60 -10.56 -0.91
N PHE A 200 5.29 -10.50 -1.02
CA PHE A 200 4.46 -9.43 -0.47
C PHE A 200 4.26 -9.61 1.03
N HIS A 201 4.90 -8.76 1.84
CA HIS A 201 4.94 -8.91 3.29
C HIS A 201 4.34 -7.75 4.07
N ALA A 202 4.19 -6.57 3.48
CA ALA A 202 3.67 -5.41 4.18
C ALA A 202 2.98 -4.42 3.24
N LEU A 203 2.21 -3.50 3.82
CA LEU A 203 1.53 -2.40 3.15
C LEU A 203 2.12 -1.06 3.59
N VAL A 204 2.19 -0.10 2.68
CA VAL A 204 2.50 1.29 3.01
C VAL A 204 1.42 1.84 3.93
N SER A 205 1.80 2.26 5.13
CA SER A 205 0.92 2.96 6.07
C SER A 205 1.23 4.46 6.14
N GLY A 206 2.45 4.85 5.83
CA GLY A 206 2.90 6.23 5.75
C GLY A 206 3.88 6.61 6.86
N GLY A 207 4.20 7.88 6.92
CA GLY A 207 5.08 8.49 7.90
C GLY A 207 4.77 9.99 7.99
N PRO A 208 5.38 10.75 8.91
CA PRO A 208 5.11 12.17 9.07
C PRO A 208 5.73 13.03 7.95
N LYS A 209 6.73 12.50 7.27
CA LYS A 209 7.47 13.16 6.18
C LYS A 209 7.88 12.13 5.14
N CYS A 210 8.13 12.59 3.92
CA CYS A 210 8.72 11.78 2.86
C CYS A 210 10.19 12.18 2.67
N GLY A 211 11.05 11.18 2.42
CA GLY A 211 12.46 11.44 2.10
C GLY A 211 13.27 12.02 3.26
N ASP A 212 12.93 11.73 4.48
CA ASP A 212 13.70 12.11 5.66
C ASP A 212 14.39 10.87 6.25
N ALA A 213 15.73 10.88 6.25
CA ALA A 213 16.54 9.76 6.75
C ALA A 213 16.24 9.38 8.21
N LYS A 214 15.73 10.32 9.02
CA LYS A 214 15.38 10.12 10.43
C LYS A 214 13.88 9.87 10.65
N LYS A 215 13.07 9.97 9.61
CA LYS A 215 11.65 9.69 9.61
C LYS A 215 11.28 8.70 8.49
N PRO A 216 11.86 7.48 8.49
CA PRO A 216 11.61 6.49 7.45
C PRO A 216 10.14 6.07 7.39
N GLY A 217 9.72 5.52 6.26
CA GLY A 217 8.37 5.05 6.07
C GLY A 217 7.96 3.96 7.07
N ILE A 218 6.69 3.98 7.45
CA ILE A 218 6.05 2.98 8.32
C ILE A 218 5.14 2.10 7.47
N TYR A 219 5.24 0.80 7.66
CA TYR A 219 4.53 -0.24 6.91
C TYR A 219 3.81 -1.17 7.87
N ILE A 220 2.62 -1.65 7.48
CA ILE A 220 1.90 -2.68 8.24
C ILE A 220 2.40 -4.04 7.79
N LEU A 221 3.04 -4.77 8.71
CA LEU A 221 3.51 -6.13 8.47
C LEU A 221 2.33 -7.11 8.45
N LEU A 222 2.21 -7.91 7.38
CA LEU A 222 1.15 -8.90 7.20
C LEU A 222 1.44 -10.14 8.05
N THR A 223 1.18 -10.00 9.36
CA THR A 223 1.35 -11.06 10.35
C THR A 223 0.31 -12.17 10.19
N ARG A 224 0.48 -13.30 10.88
CA ARG A 224 -0.51 -14.39 10.91
C ARG A 224 -1.90 -13.92 11.34
N LYS A 225 -1.98 -12.94 12.26
CA LYS A 225 -3.24 -12.32 12.71
C LYS A 225 -4.00 -11.68 11.53
N PHE A 226 -3.33 -10.87 10.72
CA PHE A 226 -3.94 -10.22 9.56
C PHE A 226 -4.28 -11.24 8.47
N GLN A 227 -3.41 -12.22 8.23
CA GLN A 227 -3.68 -13.30 7.27
C GLN A 227 -4.94 -14.11 7.65
N ALA A 228 -5.11 -14.44 8.92
CA ALA A 228 -6.31 -15.15 9.39
C ALA A 228 -7.58 -14.34 9.18
N TRP A 229 -7.51 -13.02 9.41
CA TRP A 229 -8.62 -12.12 9.16
C TRP A 229 -8.94 -12.00 7.66
N ILE A 230 -7.92 -11.87 6.81
CA ILE A 230 -8.09 -11.86 5.36
C ILE A 230 -8.82 -13.14 4.91
N LYS A 231 -8.30 -14.30 5.28
CA LYS A 231 -8.90 -15.61 4.92
C LYS A 231 -10.37 -15.72 5.32
N ARG A 232 -10.73 -15.28 6.53
CA ARG A 232 -12.14 -15.30 6.99
C ARG A 232 -13.06 -14.44 6.14
N ASN A 233 -12.59 -13.28 5.68
CA ASN A 233 -13.41 -12.38 4.87
C ASN A 233 -13.48 -12.79 3.39
N LEU A 234 -12.50 -13.55 2.90
CA LEU A 234 -12.48 -14.08 1.53
C LEU A 234 -13.29 -15.41 1.41
N ALA A 235 -13.52 -16.11 2.52
CA ALA A 235 -14.32 -17.32 2.50
C ALA A 235 -15.75 -16.99 2.03
N PRO A 236 -16.38 -17.85 1.20
CA PRO A 236 -17.78 -17.68 0.83
C PRO A 236 -18.63 -17.59 2.09
N SER A 237 -19.45 -16.56 2.21
CA SER A 237 -20.47 -16.53 3.23
C SER A 237 -21.46 -17.67 2.92
N HIS A 238 -21.74 -18.54 3.90
CA HIS A 238 -22.78 -19.58 3.77
C HIS A 238 -24.20 -19.01 3.78
N ALA A 239 -24.35 -17.72 3.46
CA ALA A 239 -25.61 -17.01 3.36
C ALA A 239 -25.54 -16.00 2.21
N ASP A 240 -25.86 -16.46 1.04
CA ASP A 240 -26.46 -15.69 -0.06
C ASP A 240 -27.33 -16.64 -0.89
#